data_1a41675951967c68562fb4e6b72b17dd
#
_entry.id   1a41675951967c68562fb4e6b72b17dd
#
_cell.length_a   1.000
_cell.length_b   1.000
_cell.length_c   1.000
_cell.angle_alpha   90.00
_cell.angle_beta   90.00
_cell.angle_gamma   90.00
#
_symmetry.space_group_name_H-M   'P 1'
#
loop_
_entity.id
_entity.type
_entity.pdbx_description
1 polymer ?
#
loop_
_entity_poly.entity_id
_entity_poly.type
_entity_poly.pdbx_seq_one_letter_code
_entity_poly.pdbx_strand_id
1 'polypeptide(L)'
;MLICQNYDTVSGARLSGTATATAAHMVRLTVALHAASARLGQELLDTLKFLMTSTRLEAGCQECHAWIDPDFTVHYLERWATEDDMRHRVQSPAFTSLLALMEHARDAPQVQFDFVTTTRGLDFVAEVRGEPLT
;
A
#
# COMPACT_ATOMS: atom_id res chain seq x y z
N MET A 1 -10.19 -3.01 12.65
CA MET A 1 -8.97 -3.74 13.00
C MET A 1 -8.04 -3.85 11.83
N LEU A 2 -6.82 -3.55 12.03
CA LEU A 2 -5.83 -3.59 10.97
C LEU A 2 -5.26 -4.98 10.83
N ILE A 3 -5.09 -5.42 9.59
CA ILE A 3 -4.47 -6.69 9.31
C ILE A 3 -3.25 -6.44 8.47
N CYS A 4 -2.10 -6.75 9.01
CA CYS A 4 -0.86 -6.64 8.29
C CYS A 4 -0.45 -8.01 7.87
N GLN A 5 -0.23 -8.17 6.60
CA GLN A 5 0.30 -9.39 6.10
C GLN A 5 1.67 -9.15 5.63
N ASN A 6 2.52 -10.00 6.10
CA ASN A 6 3.85 -9.79 5.78
C ASN A 6 4.36 -10.98 5.18
N TYR A 7 4.75 -10.87 4.04
CA TYR A 7 5.14 -11.98 3.38
C TYR A 7 6.47 -12.22 3.44
N ASP A 8 7.10 -11.78 3.93
CA ASP A 8 8.34 -12.08 3.90
C ASP A 8 8.82 -12.58 4.80
N THR A 9 8.45 -12.82 5.11
CA THR A 9 8.79 -13.32 5.86
C THR A 9 9.80 -13.72 5.83
N VAL A 10 9.87 -13.68 5.43
CA VAL A 10 10.70 -14.00 5.28
C VAL A 10 11.56 -13.40 5.48
N SER A 11 11.44 -12.94 5.62
CA SER A 11 12.15 -12.31 5.72
C SER A 11 13.01 -12.55 6.24
N GLY A 12 12.83 -13.08 6.53
CA GLY A 12 13.50 -13.32 7.09
C GLY A 12 14.59 -13.40 6.71
N ALA A 13 14.66 -13.43 6.09
CA ALA A 13 15.64 -13.60 5.64
C ALA A 13 16.54 -12.89 6.18
N ARG A 14 16.42 -12.63 6.63
CA ARG A 14 17.06 -12.07 7.00
C ARG A 14 17.89 -12.40 7.55
N LEU A 15 18.06 -12.60 7.66
CA LEU A 15 18.69 -12.90 8.03
C LEU A 15 19.76 -12.78 7.91
N SER A 16 19.98 -12.65 7.65
CA SER A 16 20.95 -12.69 7.46
C SER A 16 21.57 -11.75 7.39
N GLY A 17 21.61 -11.28 7.66
CA GLY A 17 22.05 -10.39 7.63
C GLY A 17 22.61 -9.82 6.86
N THR A 18 22.73 -9.70 6.47
CA THR A 18 23.30 -9.25 5.73
C THR A 18 22.77 -8.45 5.13
N ALA A 19 22.36 -8.38 5.00
CA ALA A 19 21.96 -7.77 4.46
C ALA A 19 21.67 -6.88 4.24
N THR A 20 21.60 -6.57 4.29
CA THR A 20 21.44 -5.71 4.14
C THR A 20 21.07 -5.20 3.33
N ALA A 21 21.32 -5.16 3.07
CA ALA A 21 21.27 -4.59 2.29
C ALA A 21 20.30 -4.36 1.64
N THR A 22 20.16 -4.41 1.21
CA THR A 22 19.33 -4.43 0.50
C THR A 22 18.22 -4.05 0.91
N ALA A 23 18.03 -4.10 1.55
CA ALA A 23 17.01 -3.82 1.94
C ALA A 23 16.10 -2.90 1.46
N ALA A 24 16.18 -2.46 0.47
CA ALA A 24 15.29 -1.51 -0.04
C ALA A 24 14.13 -2.19 -0.68
N HIS A 25 13.27 -2.73 0.08
CA HIS A 25 12.06 -3.29 -0.44
C HIS A 25 11.04 -2.18 -0.63
N MET A 26 10.47 -2.11 -1.82
CA MET A 26 9.31 -1.28 -2.02
C MET A 26 8.17 -1.87 -1.21
N VAL A 27 7.35 -1.02 -0.59
CA VAL A 27 6.23 -1.47 0.23
C VAL A 27 4.95 -0.86 -0.30
N ARG A 28 3.93 -1.70 -0.45
CA ARG A 28 2.62 -1.25 -0.91
C ARG A 28 1.62 -1.48 0.19
N LEU A 29 0.89 -0.42 0.51
CA LEU A 29 -0.23 -0.48 1.45
C LEU A 29 -1.51 -0.45 0.63
N THR A 30 -2.40 -1.40 0.90
CA THR A 30 -3.74 -1.37 0.30
C THR A 30 -4.77 -1.41 1.41
N VAL A 31 -5.84 -0.65 1.23
CA VAL A 31 -6.93 -0.56 2.19
C VAL A 31 -8.24 -0.67 1.43
N ALA A 32 -9.15 -1.47 1.95
CA ALA A 32 -10.51 -1.55 1.40
C ALA A 32 -11.49 -1.22 2.52
N LEU A 33 -12.37 -0.26 2.24
CA LEU A 33 -13.36 0.21 3.21
C LEU A 33 -14.73 0.02 2.62
N HIS A 34 -15.59 -0.70 3.32
CA HIS A 34 -16.96 -0.88 2.86
C HIS A 34 -17.83 0.21 3.45
N ALA A 35 -18.45 0.99 2.60
CA ALA A 35 -19.36 2.04 3.05
C ALA A 35 -20.78 1.54 3.12
N ALA A 36 -21.56 2.12 4.03
CA ALA A 36 -22.94 1.69 4.22
C ALA A 36 -23.84 2.16 3.08
N SER A 37 -23.41 3.17 2.33
CA SER A 37 -24.22 3.72 1.24
C SER A 37 -23.33 4.39 0.24
N ALA A 38 -23.88 4.68 -0.94
CA ALA A 38 -23.17 5.39 -1.98
C ALA A 38 -22.69 6.75 -1.49
N ARG A 39 -23.53 7.43 -0.71
CA ARG A 39 -23.20 8.75 -0.22
C ARG A 39 -22.03 8.71 0.73
N LEU A 40 -22.05 7.77 1.67
CA LEU A 40 -20.94 7.65 2.62
C LEU A 40 -19.67 7.22 1.92
N GLY A 41 -19.78 6.35 0.90
CA GLY A 41 -18.63 5.97 0.12
C GLY A 41 -18.00 7.16 -0.57
N GLN A 42 -18.83 8.03 -1.14
CA GLN A 42 -18.30 9.21 -1.81
C GLN A 42 -17.65 10.16 -0.82
N GLU A 43 -18.22 10.31 0.38
CA GLU A 43 -17.62 11.15 1.41
C GLU A 43 -16.28 10.61 1.86
N LEU A 44 -16.18 9.29 2.03
CA LEU A 44 -14.91 8.68 2.37
C LEU A 44 -13.88 8.92 1.26
N LEU A 45 -14.30 8.74 0.03
CA LEU A 45 -13.41 8.95 -1.11
C LEU A 45 -12.92 10.39 -1.17
N ASP A 46 -13.83 11.33 -0.97
CA ASP A 46 -13.46 12.75 -1.03
C ASP A 46 -12.47 13.10 0.07
N THR A 47 -12.68 12.57 1.27
CA THR A 47 -11.76 12.82 2.37
C THR A 47 -10.40 12.19 2.10
N LEU A 48 -10.39 10.97 1.55
CA LEU A 48 -9.12 10.34 1.17
C LEU A 48 -8.38 11.19 0.15
N LYS A 49 -9.09 11.69 -0.85
CA LYS A 49 -8.44 12.51 -1.87
C LYS A 49 -7.83 13.76 -1.28
N PHE A 50 -8.48 14.32 -0.27
CA PHE A 50 -7.93 15.47 0.41
C PHE A 50 -6.63 15.10 1.14
N LEU A 51 -6.65 13.99 1.86
CA LEU A 51 -5.46 13.55 2.59
C LEU A 51 -4.32 13.19 1.66
N MET A 52 -4.64 12.68 0.46
CA MET A 52 -3.63 12.28 -0.50
C MET A 52 -2.80 13.44 -1.01
N THR A 53 -3.32 14.63 -0.96
CA THR A 53 -2.62 15.79 -1.49
C THR A 53 -1.26 15.96 -0.86
N SER A 54 -1.18 15.86 0.47
CA SER A 54 0.09 15.99 1.14
C SER A 54 0.89 14.70 1.12
N THR A 55 0.21 13.56 1.13
CA THR A 55 0.90 12.27 1.10
C THR A 55 1.74 12.13 -0.17
N ARG A 56 1.20 12.57 -1.30
CA ARG A 56 1.92 12.46 -2.56
C ARG A 56 3.20 13.26 -2.60
N LEU A 57 3.30 14.28 -1.75
CA LEU A 57 4.48 15.14 -1.72
C LEU A 57 5.57 14.64 -0.80
N GLU A 58 5.30 13.60 -0.02
CA GLU A 58 6.30 13.10 0.92
C GLU A 58 7.40 12.35 0.19
N ALA A 59 8.61 12.50 0.69
CA ALA A 59 9.75 11.81 0.11
C ALA A 59 9.52 10.30 0.22
N GLY A 60 9.80 9.61 -0.87
CA GLY A 60 9.64 8.16 -0.90
C GLY A 60 8.29 7.69 -1.37
N CYS A 61 7.29 8.56 -1.44
CA CYS A 61 5.97 8.17 -1.92
C CYS A 61 6.01 8.04 -3.44
N GLN A 62 5.76 6.85 -3.94
CA GLN A 62 5.78 6.58 -5.37
C GLN A 62 4.40 6.61 -6.00
N GLU A 63 3.40 6.20 -5.25
CA GLU A 63 2.02 6.20 -5.73
C GLU A 63 1.08 6.42 -4.58
N CYS A 64 -0.03 7.06 -4.86
CA CYS A 64 -1.09 7.24 -3.88
C CYS A 64 -2.39 7.41 -4.68
N HIS A 65 -3.29 6.44 -4.55
CA HIS A 65 -4.52 6.40 -5.34
C HIS A 65 -5.70 6.02 -4.48
N ALA A 66 -6.89 6.48 -4.87
CA ALA A 66 -8.12 6.08 -4.22
C ALA A 66 -9.22 6.01 -5.27
N TRP A 67 -10.12 5.04 -5.12
CA TRP A 67 -11.25 4.90 -6.03
C TRP A 67 -12.36 4.14 -5.33
N ILE A 68 -13.54 4.15 -5.92
CA ILE A 68 -14.69 3.48 -5.34
C ILE A 68 -15.29 2.52 -6.36
N ASP A 69 -15.71 1.34 -5.88
CA ASP A 69 -16.34 0.32 -6.69
C ASP A 69 -17.85 0.54 -6.74
N PRO A 70 -18.52 -0.10 -7.72
CA PRO A 70 -19.99 -0.02 -7.76
C PRO A 70 -20.69 -0.54 -6.51
N ASP A 71 -20.03 -1.40 -5.72
CA ASP A 71 -20.61 -1.90 -4.48
C ASP A 71 -20.26 -1.03 -3.29
N PHE A 72 -19.77 0.19 -3.54
CA PHE A 72 -19.46 1.18 -2.52
C PHE A 72 -18.26 0.80 -1.68
N THR A 73 -17.40 -0.07 -2.18
CA THR A 73 -16.12 -0.33 -1.54
C THR A 73 -15.14 0.75 -2.00
N VAL A 74 -14.56 1.43 -1.03
CA VAL A 74 -13.57 2.47 -1.31
C VAL A 74 -12.20 1.83 -1.16
N HIS A 75 -11.39 1.98 -2.19
CA HIS A 75 -10.05 1.42 -2.24
C HIS A 75 -9.03 2.52 -2.11
N TYR A 76 -7.95 2.22 -1.41
CA TYR A 76 -6.88 3.17 -1.21
C TYR A 76 -5.55 2.44 -1.30
N LEU A 77 -4.59 3.06 -1.95
CA LEU A 77 -3.29 2.44 -2.18
C LEU A 77 -2.19 3.46 -2.01
N GLU A 78 -1.14 3.08 -1.28
CA GLU A 78 0.10 3.83 -1.22
C GLU A 78 1.24 2.90 -1.59
N ARG A 79 2.23 3.44 -2.31
CA ARG A 79 3.45 2.69 -2.58
C ARG A 79 4.64 3.56 -2.20
N TRP A 80 5.52 2.96 -1.42
CA TRP A 80 6.69 3.67 -0.89
C TRP A 80 7.95 3.00 -1.37
N ALA A 81 8.97 3.80 -1.62
CA ALA A 81 10.20 3.31 -2.23
C ALA A 81 10.92 2.29 -1.36
N THR A 82 10.88 2.46 -0.05
CA THR A 82 11.59 1.57 0.87
C THR A 82 10.73 1.29 2.09
N GLU A 83 11.13 0.25 2.81
CA GLU A 83 10.46 -0.06 4.07
C GLU A 83 10.64 1.07 5.08
N ASP A 84 11.81 1.71 5.09
CA ASP A 84 12.03 2.82 6.02
C ASP A 84 11.06 3.96 5.74
N ASP A 85 10.83 4.26 4.47
CA ASP A 85 9.86 5.30 4.12
C ASP A 85 8.48 4.94 4.63
N MET A 86 8.07 3.68 4.46
CA MET A 86 6.77 3.25 4.95
C MET A 86 6.69 3.32 6.47
N ARG A 87 7.77 2.95 7.15
CA ARG A 87 7.79 3.02 8.61
C ARG A 87 7.62 4.45 9.10
N HIS A 88 8.30 5.39 8.45
CA HIS A 88 8.12 6.79 8.77
C HIS A 88 6.68 7.23 8.53
N ARG A 89 6.11 6.79 7.42
CA ARG A 89 4.72 7.11 7.08
C ARG A 89 3.78 6.64 8.18
N VAL A 90 3.92 5.38 8.59
CA VAL A 90 3.03 4.80 9.58
C VAL A 90 3.15 5.50 10.92
N GLN A 91 4.33 6.02 11.25
CA GLN A 91 4.55 6.72 12.50
C GLN A 91 4.14 8.18 12.45
N SER A 92 3.80 8.70 11.28
CA SER A 92 3.54 10.12 11.13
C SER A 92 2.15 10.50 11.65
N PRO A 93 1.99 11.77 12.06
CA PRO A 93 0.65 12.24 12.45
C PRO A 93 -0.35 12.16 11.30
N ALA A 94 0.12 12.33 10.06
CA ALA A 94 -0.78 12.23 8.91
C ALA A 94 -1.40 10.85 8.79
N PHE A 95 -0.67 9.80 9.15
CA PHE A 95 -1.21 8.46 9.10
C PHE A 95 -2.32 8.27 10.15
N THR A 96 -2.23 8.99 11.26
CA THR A 96 -3.28 8.97 12.26
C THR A 96 -4.61 9.44 11.66
N SER A 97 -4.56 10.44 10.78
CA SER A 97 -5.78 10.89 10.10
C SER A 97 -6.37 9.79 9.23
N LEU A 98 -5.51 9.03 8.55
CA LEU A 98 -5.97 7.92 7.74
C LEU A 98 -6.61 6.84 8.62
N LEU A 99 -5.98 6.53 9.74
CA LEU A 99 -6.55 5.54 10.66
C LEU A 99 -7.92 5.99 11.19
N ALA A 100 -8.03 7.26 11.52
CA ALA A 100 -9.31 7.79 12.01
C ALA A 100 -10.38 7.66 10.94
N LEU A 101 -10.02 7.91 9.69
CA LEU A 101 -10.98 7.79 8.60
C LEU A 101 -11.46 6.34 8.45
N MET A 102 -10.56 5.38 8.64
CA MET A 102 -10.93 3.98 8.50
C MET A 102 -12.01 3.55 9.48
N GLU A 103 -12.11 4.24 10.61
CA GLU A 103 -13.10 3.90 11.62
C GLU A 103 -14.51 4.22 11.18
N HIS A 104 -14.68 4.98 10.11
CA HIS A 104 -16.01 5.32 9.60
C HIS A 104 -16.55 4.28 8.62
N ALA A 105 -15.78 3.23 8.34
CA ALA A 105 -16.25 2.17 7.46
C ALA A 105 -17.32 1.35 8.17
N ARG A 106 -18.21 0.74 7.38
CA ARG A 106 -19.29 -0.09 7.93
C ARG A 106 -18.73 -1.31 8.65
N ASP A 107 -17.72 -1.93 8.05
CA ASP A 107 -17.10 -3.12 8.62
C ASP A 107 -15.65 -2.80 8.93
N ALA A 108 -14.98 -3.74 9.62
CA ALA A 108 -13.56 -3.58 9.87
C ALA A 108 -12.83 -3.40 8.54
N PRO A 109 -11.94 -2.42 8.45
CA PRO A 109 -11.20 -2.22 7.20
C PRO A 109 -10.27 -3.39 6.92
N GLN A 110 -10.08 -3.65 5.64
CA GLN A 110 -9.09 -4.63 5.21
C GLN A 110 -7.82 -3.89 4.87
N VAL A 111 -6.76 -4.19 5.59
CA VAL A 111 -5.48 -3.49 5.44
C VAL A 111 -4.40 -4.51 5.17
N GLN A 112 -3.59 -4.25 4.16
CA GLN A 112 -2.54 -5.17 3.78
C GLN A 112 -1.28 -4.41 3.42
N PHE A 113 -0.15 -4.87 3.93
CA PHE A 113 1.15 -4.35 3.55
C PHE A 113 1.89 -5.44 2.78
N ASP A 114 2.29 -5.13 1.56
CA ASP A 114 3.07 -6.05 0.73
C ASP A 114 4.48 -5.53 0.61
N PHE A 115 5.43 -6.37 0.97
CA PHE A 115 6.84 -6.04 0.86
C PHE A 115 7.36 -6.67 -0.41
N VAL A 116 7.70 -5.83 -1.39
CA VAL A 116 8.04 -6.30 -2.72
C VAL A 116 9.54 -6.42 -2.84
N THR A 117 10.01 -7.64 -3.01
CA THR A 117 11.46 -7.87 -3.09
C THR A 117 11.98 -7.75 -4.51
N THR A 118 11.15 -8.02 -5.50
CA THR A 118 11.59 -8.02 -6.88
C THR A 118 10.44 -7.60 -7.79
N THR A 119 10.77 -6.75 -8.76
CA THR A 119 9.82 -6.36 -9.79
C THR A 119 10.43 -6.73 -11.13
N ARG A 120 9.68 -7.44 -11.96
CA ARG A 120 10.12 -7.88 -13.26
C ARG A 120 9.18 -7.32 -14.34
N GLY A 121 9.74 -7.10 -15.49
CA GLY A 121 8.96 -6.64 -16.63
C GLY A 121 8.85 -7.72 -17.70
N LEU A 122 8.89 -7.29 -18.96
CA LEU A 122 8.76 -8.23 -20.06
C LEU A 122 9.88 -9.26 -20.09
N ASP A 123 11.00 -8.96 -19.48
CA ASP A 123 12.09 -9.94 -19.40
C ASP A 123 11.62 -11.21 -18.70
N PHE A 124 10.71 -11.10 -17.73
CA PHE A 124 10.19 -12.28 -17.07
C PHE A 124 9.36 -13.12 -18.04
N VAL A 125 8.57 -12.46 -18.89
CA VAL A 125 7.79 -13.17 -19.89
C VAL A 125 8.72 -13.94 -20.83
N ALA A 126 9.76 -13.27 -21.29
CA ALA A 126 10.71 -13.91 -22.19
C ALA A 126 11.40 -15.08 -21.51
N GLU A 127 11.76 -14.92 -20.26
CA GLU A 127 12.42 -15.97 -19.52
C GLU A 127 11.53 -17.21 -19.40
N VAL A 128 10.26 -17.00 -19.03
CA VAL A 128 9.34 -18.11 -18.81
C VAL A 128 9.00 -18.82 -20.12
N ARG A 129 8.84 -18.04 -21.18
CA ARG A 129 8.50 -18.62 -22.47
C ARG A 129 9.70 -19.18 -23.22
N GLY A 130 10.90 -18.89 -22.74
CA GLY A 130 12.10 -19.34 -23.42
C GLY A 130 12.37 -18.56 -24.70
N GLU A 131 11.91 -17.33 -24.79
CA GLU A 131 12.05 -16.51 -25.98
C GLU A 131 12.93 -15.30 -25.67
N PRO A 132 13.84 -14.97 -26.55
CA PRO A 132 14.66 -13.80 -26.31
C PRO A 132 13.87 -12.53 -26.51
N LEU A 133 14.24 -11.52 -25.77
CA LEU A 133 13.72 -10.19 -26.01
C LEU A 133 14.54 -9.56 -27.11
N THR A 134 13.89 -8.93 -28.03
CA THR A 134 14.66 -8.23 -29.07
C THR A 134 14.19 -6.82 -29.26
#